data_3f0e4486c04577fee14e96bcea4c8619
#
_entry.id   3f0e4486c04577fee14e96bcea4c8619
#
_cell.length_a   1.000
_cell.length_b   1.000
_cell.length_c   1.000
_cell.angle_alpha   90.00
_cell.angle_beta   90.00
_cell.angle_gamma   90.00
#
_symmetry.space_group_name_H-M   'P 1'
#
loop_
_entity.id
_entity.type
_entity.pdbx_description
1 polymer ?
#
loop_
_entity_poly.entity_id
_entity_poly.type
_entity_poly.pdbx_seq_one_letter_code
_entity_poly.pdbx_strand_id
1 'polypeptide(L)'
;MKSIILMAAAMFLLTTVCQSQINNAKTETVKVYGNCGMCEATIEKAANKKKISKADWNKDTKIATITYDSRKTNLNAILKNIALAGFDNQNFLAPDAAYNKLPDCCKYDREKKIAVKSTSTNPVKDTVAVNKPAAQINQLQSIFDNYFTVKDALVKTDATTAQAKATALLTALNAVKMETLKMDEHMVWMKVEKNLKMDAQHISESKEIGYQRAHFIELSKNMITLIKATNPAETVYLQHCPMANEGKGADWLSKENTVKNPYYGNAMLTCGKTIETIK
;
A
#
# COMPACT_ATOMS: atom_id res chain seq x y z
N MET A 1 -53.62 20.09 -63.76
CA MET A 1 -53.73 20.52 -62.38
C MET A 1 -52.73 19.68 -61.58
N LYS A 2 -51.60 20.28 -61.31
CA LYS A 2 -50.42 19.52 -60.84
C LYS A 2 -50.27 19.80 -59.33
N SER A 3 -50.49 18.79 -58.48
CA SER A 3 -50.25 18.84 -57.05
C SER A 3 -48.76 18.81 -56.78
N ILE A 4 -48.24 19.84 -56.16
CA ILE A 4 -46.85 19.89 -55.67
C ILE A 4 -46.88 19.36 -54.25
N ILE A 5 -46.28 18.16 -54.06
CA ILE A 5 -46.06 17.60 -52.75
C ILE A 5 -44.76 18.18 -52.21
N LEU A 6 -44.89 19.05 -51.21
CA LEU A 6 -43.77 19.59 -50.48
C LEU A 6 -43.28 18.53 -49.48
N MET A 7 -42.14 17.91 -49.79
CA MET A 7 -41.46 16.96 -48.95
C MET A 7 -40.55 17.73 -47.97
N ALA A 8 -41.04 17.99 -46.76
CA ALA A 8 -40.24 18.58 -45.70
C ALA A 8 -39.30 17.50 -45.13
N ALA A 9 -38.06 17.52 -45.58
CA ALA A 9 -37.01 16.71 -45.00
C ALA A 9 -36.63 17.30 -43.62
N ALA A 10 -37.15 16.71 -42.57
CA ALA A 10 -36.71 16.98 -41.21
C ALA A 10 -35.28 16.40 -41.03
N MET A 11 -34.30 17.28 -41.16
CA MET A 11 -32.90 16.97 -40.91
C MET A 11 -32.71 16.86 -39.39
N PHE A 12 -32.82 15.65 -38.85
CA PHE A 12 -32.48 15.34 -37.46
C PHE A 12 -30.97 15.49 -37.35
N LEU A 13 -30.49 16.63 -36.85
CA LEU A 13 -29.12 16.82 -36.41
C LEU A 13 -28.91 15.95 -35.16
N LEU A 14 -28.44 14.72 -35.38
CA LEU A 14 -27.82 13.89 -34.34
C LEU A 14 -26.53 14.59 -33.91
N THR A 15 -26.63 15.44 -32.89
CA THR A 15 -25.45 15.88 -32.13
C THR A 15 -24.88 14.65 -31.40
N THR A 16 -23.97 13.94 -32.07
CA THR A 16 -23.13 12.98 -31.37
C THR A 16 -22.29 13.73 -30.34
N VAL A 17 -22.74 13.71 -29.12
CA VAL A 17 -21.93 14.12 -27.99
C VAL A 17 -20.75 13.12 -27.96
N CYS A 18 -19.62 13.55 -28.50
CA CYS A 18 -18.36 12.79 -28.45
C CYS A 18 -17.91 12.77 -26.99
N GLN A 19 -18.53 11.90 -26.18
CA GLN A 19 -18.04 11.61 -24.84
C GLN A 19 -16.67 10.97 -25.01
N SER A 20 -15.67 11.59 -24.43
CA SER A 20 -14.30 11.08 -24.35
C SER A 20 -14.30 9.73 -23.64
N GLN A 21 -14.45 8.67 -24.43
CA GLN A 21 -14.59 7.31 -23.92
C GLN A 21 -13.30 6.85 -23.27
N ILE A 22 -13.39 6.37 -22.04
CA ILE A 22 -12.27 5.77 -21.32
C ILE A 22 -12.14 4.33 -21.82
N ASN A 23 -11.00 4.00 -22.41
CA ASN A 23 -10.73 2.63 -22.89
C ASN A 23 -10.42 1.72 -21.68
N ASN A 24 -10.73 0.41 -21.81
CA ASN A 24 -10.54 -0.59 -20.74
C ASN A 24 -11.12 -0.11 -19.39
N ALA A 25 -12.30 0.49 -19.46
CA ALA A 25 -12.96 1.12 -18.33
C ALA A 25 -13.26 0.11 -17.24
N LYS A 26 -12.80 0.42 -16.02
CA LYS A 26 -13.21 -0.24 -14.77
C LYS A 26 -13.89 0.81 -13.91
N THR A 27 -15.05 0.47 -13.33
CA THR A 27 -15.81 1.36 -12.45
C THR A 27 -15.84 0.77 -11.05
N GLU A 28 -15.51 1.59 -10.06
CA GLU A 28 -15.53 1.22 -8.65
C GLU A 28 -16.15 2.36 -7.82
N THR A 29 -16.77 2.01 -6.69
CA THR A 29 -17.35 2.96 -5.75
C THR A 29 -16.53 3.00 -4.48
N VAL A 30 -16.33 4.20 -3.90
CA VAL A 30 -15.51 4.38 -2.72
C VAL A 30 -16.01 5.56 -1.89
N LYS A 31 -15.89 5.46 -0.57
CA LYS A 31 -16.23 6.55 0.33
C LYS A 31 -15.13 7.64 0.28
N VAL A 32 -15.55 8.88 0.07
CA VAL A 32 -14.70 10.09 0.13
C VAL A 32 -15.39 11.11 1.01
N TYR A 33 -14.67 11.65 1.99
CA TYR A 33 -15.22 12.61 2.95
C TYR A 33 -15.24 14.03 2.35
N GLY A 34 -16.31 14.75 2.57
CA GLY A 34 -16.52 16.10 2.10
C GLY A 34 -17.96 16.54 2.48
N ASN A 35 -18.31 17.84 2.38
CA ASN A 35 -19.57 18.33 2.92
C ASN A 35 -20.47 19.00 1.89
N CYS A 36 -19.95 19.58 0.82
CA CYS A 36 -20.70 20.51 -0.03
C CYS A 36 -20.33 20.37 -1.52
N GLY A 37 -21.05 21.10 -2.39
CA GLY A 37 -20.76 21.09 -3.83
C GLY A 37 -19.37 21.65 -4.21
N MET A 38 -18.76 22.48 -3.36
CA MET A 38 -17.37 22.91 -3.59
C MET A 38 -16.38 21.77 -3.34
N CYS A 39 -16.69 20.89 -2.36
CA CYS A 39 -15.95 19.65 -2.14
C CYS A 39 -16.07 18.72 -3.36
N GLU A 40 -17.29 18.56 -3.90
CA GLU A 40 -17.56 17.78 -5.11
C GLU A 40 -16.67 18.22 -6.27
N ALA A 41 -16.71 19.51 -6.62
CA ALA A 41 -15.89 20.05 -7.69
C ALA A 41 -14.38 19.81 -7.49
N THR A 42 -13.89 19.89 -6.25
CA THR A 42 -12.48 19.70 -5.94
C THR A 42 -12.09 18.22 -5.96
N ILE A 43 -12.91 17.33 -5.39
CA ILE A 43 -12.74 15.87 -5.40
C ILE A 43 -12.71 15.36 -6.84
N GLU A 44 -13.69 15.75 -7.65
CA GLU A 44 -13.77 15.35 -9.04
C GLU A 44 -12.61 15.90 -9.87
N LYS A 45 -12.23 17.16 -9.67
CA LYS A 45 -11.05 17.75 -10.32
C LYS A 45 -9.76 16.97 -10.01
N ALA A 46 -9.58 16.54 -8.76
CA ALA A 46 -8.42 15.77 -8.35
C ALA A 46 -8.41 14.35 -8.94
N ALA A 47 -9.58 13.75 -9.13
CA ALA A 47 -9.76 12.41 -9.69
C ALA A 47 -9.75 12.38 -11.21
N ASN A 48 -10.21 13.44 -11.87
CA ASN A 48 -10.45 13.46 -13.31
C ASN A 48 -9.18 13.68 -14.11
N LYS A 49 -8.91 12.77 -15.04
CA LYS A 49 -7.83 12.88 -16.01
C LYS A 49 -8.32 12.48 -17.38
N LYS A 50 -8.23 13.41 -18.35
CA LYS A 50 -8.76 13.24 -19.72
C LYS A 50 -8.39 11.87 -20.31
N LYS A 51 -9.40 11.10 -20.74
CA LYS A 51 -9.28 9.74 -21.33
C LYS A 51 -8.65 8.68 -20.40
N ILE A 52 -8.46 8.98 -19.12
CA ILE A 52 -7.84 8.06 -18.16
C ILE A 52 -8.77 7.78 -16.99
N SER A 53 -9.35 8.81 -16.37
CA SER A 53 -10.24 8.64 -15.22
C SER A 53 -11.31 9.70 -15.17
N LYS A 54 -12.48 9.34 -14.62
CA LYS A 54 -13.61 10.21 -14.31
C LYS A 54 -14.21 9.78 -12.99
N ALA A 55 -14.46 10.72 -12.10
CA ALA A 55 -15.18 10.51 -10.85
C ALA A 55 -16.47 11.32 -10.88
N ASP A 56 -17.47 10.79 -10.20
CA ASP A 56 -18.74 11.41 -9.86
C ASP A 56 -18.94 11.20 -8.36
N TRP A 57 -18.87 12.27 -7.57
CA TRP A 57 -18.97 12.21 -6.12
C TRP A 57 -20.27 12.79 -5.64
N ASN A 58 -21.00 12.02 -4.84
CA ASN A 58 -22.27 12.44 -4.29
C ASN A 58 -22.09 12.99 -2.86
N LYS A 59 -22.47 14.25 -2.65
CA LYS A 59 -22.33 14.97 -1.37
C LYS A 59 -23.17 14.38 -0.23
N ASP A 60 -24.29 13.72 -0.54
CA ASP A 60 -25.23 13.21 0.47
C ASP A 60 -24.81 11.81 0.95
N THR A 61 -24.43 10.94 0.02
CA THR A 61 -23.97 9.59 0.32
C THR A 61 -22.47 9.49 0.67
N LYS A 62 -21.69 10.53 0.33
CA LYS A 62 -20.22 10.55 0.43
C LYS A 62 -19.54 9.47 -0.42
N ILE A 63 -20.21 8.97 -1.44
CA ILE A 63 -19.71 7.93 -2.35
C ILE A 63 -19.23 8.60 -3.65
N ALA A 64 -18.02 8.26 -4.05
CA ALA A 64 -17.47 8.55 -5.36
C ALA A 64 -17.59 7.31 -6.26
N THR A 65 -18.22 7.46 -7.42
CA THR A 65 -18.20 6.47 -8.50
C THR A 65 -17.06 6.83 -9.44
N ILE A 66 -16.02 6.00 -9.49
CA ILE A 66 -14.79 6.28 -10.22
C ILE A 66 -14.65 5.31 -11.38
N THR A 67 -14.66 5.82 -12.61
CA THR A 67 -14.40 5.07 -13.83
C THR A 67 -13.01 5.40 -14.34
N TYR A 68 -12.18 4.39 -14.65
CA TYR A 68 -10.81 4.61 -15.08
C TYR A 68 -10.31 3.53 -16.04
N ASP A 69 -9.30 3.87 -16.86
CA ASP A 69 -8.60 2.93 -17.74
C ASP A 69 -7.64 2.07 -16.90
N SER A 70 -8.01 0.79 -16.70
CA SER A 70 -7.27 -0.14 -15.85
C SER A 70 -5.86 -0.49 -16.34
N ARG A 71 -5.53 -0.15 -17.60
CA ARG A 71 -4.18 -0.31 -18.16
C ARG A 71 -3.28 0.90 -17.91
N LYS A 72 -3.87 2.08 -17.61
CA LYS A 72 -3.12 3.34 -17.45
C LYS A 72 -3.05 3.82 -16.02
N THR A 73 -4.01 3.42 -15.18
CA THR A 73 -4.07 3.83 -13.78
C THR A 73 -4.82 2.79 -12.96
N ASN A 74 -4.88 3.00 -11.65
CA ASN A 74 -5.65 2.18 -10.72
C ASN A 74 -6.40 3.08 -9.72
N LEU A 75 -7.38 2.50 -9.03
CA LEU A 75 -8.20 3.20 -8.05
C LEU A 75 -7.34 3.93 -7.00
N ASN A 76 -6.31 3.26 -6.45
CA ASN A 76 -5.48 3.84 -5.41
C ASN A 76 -4.72 5.10 -5.86
N ALA A 77 -4.21 5.12 -7.09
CA ALA A 77 -3.56 6.31 -7.64
C ALA A 77 -4.52 7.51 -7.72
N ILE A 78 -5.79 7.26 -8.06
CA ILE A 78 -6.83 8.29 -8.12
C ILE A 78 -7.19 8.76 -6.71
N LEU A 79 -7.40 7.84 -5.77
CA LEU A 79 -7.72 8.15 -4.38
C LEU A 79 -6.59 8.90 -3.67
N LYS A 80 -5.34 8.62 -4.04
CA LYS A 80 -4.19 9.40 -3.56
C LYS A 80 -4.26 10.86 -4.01
N ASN A 81 -4.62 11.12 -5.27
CA ASN A 81 -4.79 12.49 -5.76
C ASN A 81 -5.91 13.22 -5.01
N ILE A 82 -7.00 12.53 -4.70
CA ILE A 82 -8.10 13.06 -3.89
C ILE A 82 -7.61 13.41 -2.47
N ALA A 83 -6.82 12.53 -1.84
CA ALA A 83 -6.24 12.78 -0.53
C ALA A 83 -5.27 13.97 -0.53
N LEU A 84 -4.43 14.08 -1.56
CA LEU A 84 -3.52 15.23 -1.74
C LEU A 84 -4.26 16.55 -1.96
N ALA A 85 -5.51 16.51 -2.44
CA ALA A 85 -6.37 17.68 -2.55
C ALA A 85 -7.07 18.05 -1.22
N GLY A 86 -6.85 17.31 -0.14
CA GLY A 86 -7.34 17.60 1.20
C GLY A 86 -8.52 16.73 1.66
N PHE A 87 -8.93 15.72 0.89
CA PHE A 87 -10.11 14.90 1.18
C PHE A 87 -9.74 13.48 1.58
N ASP A 88 -10.01 13.13 2.83
CA ASP A 88 -9.90 11.75 3.31
C ASP A 88 -10.80 10.84 2.49
N ASN A 89 -10.35 9.62 2.26
CA ASN A 89 -11.15 8.60 1.63
C ASN A 89 -10.90 7.24 2.29
N GLN A 90 -11.60 6.23 1.82
CA GLN A 90 -11.54 4.90 2.41
C GLN A 90 -10.11 4.36 2.54
N ASN A 91 -9.22 4.69 1.59
CA ASN A 91 -7.87 4.14 1.50
C ASN A 91 -6.78 5.12 1.98
N PHE A 92 -7.06 6.44 2.01
CA PHE A 92 -6.05 7.46 2.31
C PHE A 92 -6.61 8.56 3.19
N LEU A 93 -5.79 9.02 4.15
CA LEU A 93 -6.00 10.28 4.85
C LEU A 93 -5.33 11.40 4.06
N ALA A 94 -6.01 12.53 3.97
CA ALA A 94 -5.43 13.75 3.44
C ALA A 94 -4.30 14.23 4.36
N PRO A 95 -3.16 14.70 3.82
CA PRO A 95 -2.14 15.36 4.61
C PRO A 95 -2.77 16.54 5.38
N ASP A 96 -2.40 16.73 6.65
CA ASP A 96 -2.96 17.80 7.48
C ASP A 96 -2.76 19.18 6.83
N ALA A 97 -1.61 19.40 6.20
CA ALA A 97 -1.34 20.64 5.46
C ALA A 97 -2.30 20.86 4.27
N ALA A 98 -2.78 19.80 3.62
CA ALA A 98 -3.75 19.89 2.53
C ALA A 98 -5.16 20.07 3.09
N TYR A 99 -5.56 19.31 4.11
CA TYR A 99 -6.84 19.46 4.79
C TYR A 99 -7.01 20.84 5.40
N ASN A 100 -5.99 21.36 6.08
CA ASN A 100 -6.04 22.70 6.72
C ASN A 100 -6.18 23.85 5.72
N LYS A 101 -5.81 23.65 4.45
CA LYS A 101 -6.01 24.63 3.37
C LYS A 101 -7.40 24.59 2.78
N LEU A 102 -8.24 23.62 3.11
CA LEU A 102 -9.61 23.58 2.65
C LEU A 102 -10.40 24.79 3.21
N PRO A 103 -11.32 25.36 2.42
CA PRO A 103 -12.29 26.31 2.94
C PRO A 103 -13.07 25.73 4.12
N ASP A 104 -13.53 26.56 5.04
CA ASP A 104 -14.22 26.09 6.25
C ASP A 104 -15.47 25.26 5.96
N CYS A 105 -16.19 25.55 4.89
CA CYS A 105 -17.34 24.76 4.44
C CYS A 105 -16.96 23.37 3.90
N CYS A 106 -15.68 23.15 3.56
CA CYS A 106 -15.16 21.85 3.10
C CYS A 106 -14.50 21.05 4.23
N LYS A 107 -14.29 21.65 5.40
CA LYS A 107 -13.77 20.95 6.57
C LYS A 107 -14.88 20.06 7.14
N TYR A 108 -14.66 18.76 7.07
CA TYR A 108 -15.54 17.74 7.63
C TYR A 108 -14.94 17.24 8.96
N ASP A 109 -15.81 16.68 9.83
CA ASP A 109 -15.33 16.06 11.05
C ASP A 109 -14.48 14.83 10.72
N ARG A 110 -13.18 14.98 10.90
CA ARG A 110 -12.28 13.84 10.87
C ARG A 110 -12.50 13.06 12.16
N GLU A 111 -12.91 11.80 12.07
CA GLU A 111 -12.92 10.92 13.23
C GLU A 111 -11.57 11.05 13.93
N LYS A 112 -11.63 11.45 15.21
CA LYS A 112 -10.43 11.80 16.00
C LYS A 112 -9.47 10.62 16.05
N LYS A 113 -8.59 10.53 15.08
CA LYS A 113 -7.33 9.83 15.24
C LYS A 113 -6.48 10.76 16.08
N ILE A 114 -6.06 10.31 17.25
CA ILE A 114 -5.33 11.05 18.28
C ILE A 114 -4.24 11.89 17.60
N ALA A 115 -4.50 13.19 17.47
CA ALA A 115 -3.53 14.13 16.96
C ALA A 115 -2.44 14.33 18.03
N VAL A 116 -1.22 13.95 17.74
CA VAL A 116 -0.06 14.41 18.48
C VAL A 116 0.12 15.89 18.14
N LYS A 117 -0.27 16.72 19.09
CA LYS A 117 -0.29 18.19 19.03
C LYS A 117 1.14 18.71 18.96
N SER A 118 1.53 19.23 17.81
CA SER A 118 2.70 20.09 17.70
C SER A 118 2.31 21.48 18.19
N THR A 119 2.61 21.80 19.44
CA THR A 119 2.49 23.16 19.97
C THR A 119 3.89 23.77 20.03
N SER A 120 4.13 24.73 19.18
CA SER A 120 5.23 25.69 19.33
C SER A 120 4.78 26.82 20.24
N THR A 121 5.41 27.02 21.37
CA THR A 121 5.74 28.34 21.96
C THR A 121 6.69 28.18 23.14
N ASN A 122 7.60 29.09 23.24
CA ASN A 122 8.81 29.31 24.01
C ASN A 122 8.71 29.31 25.56
N PRO A 123 9.81 29.56 26.28
CA PRO A 123 10.39 28.60 27.20
C PRO A 123 10.18 29.02 28.68
N VAL A 124 9.97 28.06 29.53
CA VAL A 124 10.25 28.21 30.97
C VAL A 124 11.05 26.99 31.43
N LYS A 125 12.17 27.32 32.02
CA LYS A 125 13.15 26.48 32.65
C LYS A 125 12.56 25.91 33.95
N ASP A 126 12.44 24.59 34.05
CA ASP A 126 12.66 23.88 35.31
C ASP A 126 12.89 22.39 35.05
N THR A 127 13.91 21.93 35.75
CA THR A 127 14.46 20.58 35.80
C THR A 127 13.48 19.55 36.31
N VAL A 128 13.16 18.53 35.49
CA VAL A 128 12.83 17.16 35.95
C VAL A 128 13.03 16.16 34.85
N ALA A 129 13.80 15.12 35.10
CA ALA A 129 13.90 13.80 34.48
C ALA A 129 13.57 13.67 32.94
N VAL A 130 14.62 13.40 32.21
CA VAL A 130 14.56 13.01 30.78
C VAL A 130 13.77 11.72 30.62
N ASN A 131 12.48 11.82 30.33
CA ASN A 131 11.76 10.79 29.61
C ASN A 131 12.06 11.00 28.13
N LYS A 132 12.94 10.16 27.60
CA LYS A 132 13.19 10.01 26.16
C LYS A 132 11.85 9.94 25.44
N PRO A 133 11.57 10.76 24.40
CA PRO A 133 10.36 10.62 23.61
C PRO A 133 10.30 9.18 23.12
N ALA A 134 9.17 8.50 23.34
CA ALA A 134 8.92 7.20 22.73
C ALA A 134 9.08 7.38 21.23
N ALA A 135 10.16 6.84 20.67
CA ALA A 135 10.36 6.76 19.24
C ALA A 135 9.06 6.18 18.66
N GLN A 136 8.51 6.81 17.63
CA GLN A 136 7.46 6.18 16.83
C GLN A 136 7.99 4.80 16.47
N ILE A 137 7.46 3.77 17.11
CA ILE A 137 7.83 2.39 16.83
C ILE A 137 7.39 2.19 15.38
N ASN A 138 8.36 2.10 14.48
CA ASN A 138 8.08 1.74 13.10
C ASN A 138 7.49 0.32 13.15
N GLN A 139 6.16 0.20 13.08
CA GLN A 139 5.48 -1.10 13.19
C GLN A 139 5.93 -2.08 12.10
N LEU A 140 6.38 -1.57 10.95
CA LEU A 140 6.98 -2.39 9.90
C LEU A 140 8.34 -2.94 10.30
N GLN A 141 9.08 -2.27 11.20
CA GLN A 141 10.35 -2.78 11.73
C GLN A 141 10.15 -4.11 12.46
N SER A 142 9.09 -4.23 13.26
CA SER A 142 8.75 -5.49 13.94
C SER A 142 8.48 -6.64 12.94
N ILE A 143 7.88 -6.34 11.80
CA ILE A 143 7.67 -7.33 10.73
C ILE A 143 9.02 -7.77 10.15
N PHE A 144 9.90 -6.84 9.81
CA PHE A 144 11.22 -7.15 9.27
C PHE A 144 12.05 -7.96 10.26
N ASP A 145 12.05 -7.59 11.53
CA ASP A 145 12.79 -8.31 12.57
C ASP A 145 12.29 -9.76 12.72
N ASN A 146 10.98 -9.97 12.74
CA ASN A 146 10.41 -11.32 12.78
C ASN A 146 10.70 -12.12 11.50
N TYR A 147 10.65 -11.50 10.32
CA TYR A 147 11.04 -12.16 9.07
C TYR A 147 12.48 -12.66 9.12
N PHE A 148 13.43 -11.85 9.61
CA PHE A 148 14.82 -12.28 9.75
C PHE A 148 14.97 -13.46 10.70
N THR A 149 14.17 -13.52 11.77
CA THR A 149 14.22 -14.69 12.68
C THR A 149 13.70 -15.97 12.04
N VAL A 150 12.67 -15.90 11.17
CA VAL A 150 12.21 -17.02 10.35
C VAL A 150 13.31 -17.46 9.39
N LYS A 151 13.91 -16.52 8.66
CA LYS A 151 15.04 -16.76 7.75
C LYS A 151 16.18 -17.51 8.47
N ASP A 152 16.56 -17.06 9.67
CA ASP A 152 17.65 -17.65 10.44
C ASP A 152 17.34 -19.08 10.93
N ALA A 153 16.09 -19.36 11.26
CA ALA A 153 15.65 -20.72 11.60
C ALA A 153 15.73 -21.66 10.38
N LEU A 154 15.31 -21.18 9.19
CA LEU A 154 15.39 -21.96 7.94
C LEU A 154 16.84 -22.20 7.50
N VAL A 155 17.74 -21.23 7.71
CA VAL A 155 19.19 -21.40 7.52
C VAL A 155 19.74 -22.55 8.38
N LYS A 156 19.28 -22.66 9.63
CA LYS A 156 19.66 -23.72 10.57
C LYS A 156 18.93 -25.05 10.30
N THR A 157 18.02 -25.09 9.35
CA THR A 157 17.15 -26.24 9.08
C THR A 157 16.32 -26.66 10.31
N ASP A 158 15.95 -25.68 11.14
CA ASP A 158 15.15 -25.87 12.36
C ASP A 158 13.69 -25.51 12.10
N ALA A 159 12.92 -26.53 11.69
CA ALA A 159 11.52 -26.37 11.34
C ALA A 159 10.64 -25.97 12.54
N THR A 160 10.97 -26.44 13.73
CA THR A 160 10.21 -26.11 14.94
C THR A 160 10.40 -24.63 15.33
N THR A 161 11.64 -24.13 15.29
CA THR A 161 11.90 -22.71 15.50
C THR A 161 11.31 -21.86 14.38
N ALA A 162 11.39 -22.29 13.12
CA ALA A 162 10.78 -21.58 11.99
C ALA A 162 9.26 -21.42 12.18
N GLN A 163 8.56 -22.48 12.61
CA GLN A 163 7.15 -22.45 12.94
C GLN A 163 6.83 -21.39 14.02
N ALA A 164 7.56 -21.42 15.14
CA ALA A 164 7.33 -20.50 16.24
C ALA A 164 7.61 -19.04 15.84
N LYS A 165 8.67 -18.81 15.03
CA LYS A 165 9.01 -17.46 14.53
C LYS A 165 8.03 -16.96 13.49
N ALA A 166 7.47 -17.82 12.65
CA ALA A 166 6.40 -17.47 11.72
C ALA A 166 5.10 -17.09 12.46
N THR A 167 4.78 -17.74 13.57
CA THR A 167 3.66 -17.31 14.45
C THR A 167 3.87 -15.89 14.98
N ALA A 168 5.08 -15.55 15.42
CA ALA A 168 5.40 -14.19 15.86
C ALA A 168 5.32 -13.18 14.70
N LEU A 169 5.80 -13.56 13.50
CA LEU A 169 5.64 -12.75 12.29
C LEU A 169 4.17 -12.52 11.95
N LEU A 170 3.34 -13.55 11.97
CA LEU A 170 1.90 -13.44 11.71
C LEU A 170 1.21 -12.51 12.72
N THR A 171 1.61 -12.58 13.98
CA THR A 171 1.14 -11.67 15.03
C THR A 171 1.51 -10.22 14.71
N ALA A 172 2.76 -9.96 14.32
CA ALA A 172 3.22 -8.63 13.92
C ALA A 172 2.49 -8.11 12.69
N LEU A 173 2.26 -8.96 11.68
CA LEU A 173 1.49 -8.63 10.46
C LEU A 173 0.03 -8.27 10.79
N ASN A 174 -0.59 -8.94 11.76
CA ASN A 174 -1.96 -8.65 12.19
C ASN A 174 -2.07 -7.39 13.07
N ALA A 175 -0.99 -6.99 13.71
CA ALA A 175 -0.95 -5.81 14.57
C ALA A 175 -0.77 -4.49 13.79
N VAL A 176 -0.50 -4.53 12.47
CA VAL A 176 -0.30 -3.34 11.66
C VAL A 176 -1.56 -2.48 11.61
N LYS A 177 -1.42 -1.25 12.05
CA LYS A 177 -2.44 -0.22 11.92
C LYS A 177 -2.20 0.54 10.62
N MET A 178 -2.89 0.15 9.57
CA MET A 178 -2.72 0.71 8.22
C MET A 178 -2.85 2.23 8.18
N GLU A 179 -3.72 2.77 9.00
CA GLU A 179 -3.97 4.21 9.10
C GLU A 179 -2.78 5.01 9.61
N THR A 180 -1.80 4.37 10.24
CA THR A 180 -0.60 5.04 10.78
C THR A 180 0.62 4.89 9.89
N LEU A 181 0.51 4.12 8.79
CA LEU A 181 1.58 3.96 7.81
C LEU A 181 1.74 5.23 6.98
N LYS A 182 2.98 5.55 6.61
CA LYS A 182 3.24 6.56 5.61
C LYS A 182 2.59 6.17 4.28
N MET A 183 2.27 7.13 3.44
CA MET A 183 1.50 6.89 2.22
C MET A 183 2.14 5.83 1.31
N ASP A 184 3.45 5.91 1.10
CA ASP A 184 4.15 4.95 0.22
C ASP A 184 4.19 3.54 0.84
N GLU A 185 4.39 3.44 2.16
CA GLU A 185 4.31 2.21 2.93
C GLU A 185 2.91 1.59 2.86
N HIS A 186 1.87 2.41 3.07
CA HIS A 186 0.47 1.98 3.00
C HIS A 186 0.10 1.42 1.62
N MET A 187 0.51 2.10 0.55
CA MET A 187 0.24 1.65 -0.82
C MET A 187 0.85 0.29 -1.13
N VAL A 188 2.05 0.04 -0.63
CA VAL A 188 2.72 -1.25 -0.82
C VAL A 188 2.13 -2.29 0.12
N TRP A 189 1.85 -1.92 1.37
CA TRP A 189 1.20 -2.80 2.35
C TRP A 189 -0.08 -3.42 1.79
N MET A 190 -1.00 -2.63 1.25
CA MET A 190 -2.25 -3.09 0.65
C MET A 190 -2.06 -4.12 -0.48
N LYS A 191 -0.92 -4.09 -1.17
CA LYS A 191 -0.62 -5.06 -2.23
C LYS A 191 -0.10 -6.39 -1.70
N VAL A 192 0.63 -6.36 -0.57
CA VAL A 192 1.38 -7.52 -0.08
C VAL A 192 0.79 -8.15 1.18
N GLU A 193 -0.01 -7.42 1.96
CA GLU A 193 -0.55 -7.83 3.27
C GLU A 193 -1.17 -9.22 3.24
N LYS A 194 -2.09 -9.46 2.30
CA LYS A 194 -2.82 -10.73 2.20
C LYS A 194 -1.86 -11.90 1.99
N ASN A 195 -0.90 -11.76 1.08
CA ASN A 195 0.05 -12.80 0.76
C ASN A 195 1.06 -13.01 1.90
N LEU A 196 1.55 -11.92 2.51
CA LEU A 196 2.44 -12.01 3.68
C LEU A 196 1.78 -12.78 4.84
N LYS A 197 0.52 -12.49 5.14
CA LYS A 197 -0.23 -13.19 6.19
C LYS A 197 -0.46 -14.65 5.85
N MET A 198 -0.83 -14.95 4.61
CA MET A 198 -1.07 -16.32 4.14
C MET A 198 0.21 -17.16 4.24
N ASP A 199 1.33 -16.68 3.71
CA ASP A 199 2.59 -17.44 3.73
C ASP A 199 3.15 -17.57 5.15
N ALA A 200 3.06 -16.53 5.99
CA ALA A 200 3.44 -16.62 7.40
C ALA A 200 2.59 -17.63 8.16
N GLN A 201 1.27 -17.69 7.88
CA GLN A 201 0.37 -18.66 8.46
C GLN A 201 0.76 -20.09 8.06
N HIS A 202 0.98 -20.36 6.77
CA HIS A 202 1.35 -21.68 6.28
C HIS A 202 2.68 -22.16 6.90
N ILE A 203 3.67 -21.27 7.04
CA ILE A 203 4.93 -21.62 7.72
C ILE A 203 4.66 -21.92 9.20
N SER A 204 3.76 -21.17 9.86
CA SER A 204 3.43 -21.34 11.28
C SER A 204 2.62 -22.60 11.59
N GLU A 205 1.95 -23.17 10.61
CA GLU A 205 1.11 -24.37 10.76
C GLU A 205 1.85 -25.69 10.46
N SER A 206 3.06 -25.63 9.90
CA SER A 206 3.81 -26.82 9.48
C SER A 206 5.15 -26.95 10.20
N LYS A 207 5.57 -28.19 10.43
CA LYS A 207 6.93 -28.59 10.86
C LYS A 207 7.73 -29.26 9.75
N GLU A 208 7.18 -29.29 8.54
CA GLU A 208 7.86 -29.86 7.38
C GLU A 208 8.73 -28.76 6.74
N ILE A 209 10.06 -28.94 6.78
CA ILE A 209 11.02 -27.89 6.39
C ILE A 209 10.93 -27.52 4.90
N GLY A 210 10.65 -28.48 4.03
CA GLY A 210 10.51 -28.24 2.60
C GLY A 210 9.28 -27.40 2.29
N TYR A 211 8.16 -27.69 2.96
CA TYR A 211 6.94 -26.90 2.88
C TYR A 211 7.15 -25.47 3.38
N GLN A 212 7.80 -25.30 4.55
CA GLN A 212 8.13 -23.99 5.08
C GLN A 212 9.00 -23.17 4.11
N ARG A 213 10.01 -23.80 3.49
CA ARG A 213 10.90 -23.16 2.50
C ARG A 213 10.15 -22.76 1.24
N ALA A 214 9.21 -23.57 0.77
CA ALA A 214 8.38 -23.24 -0.39
C ALA A 214 7.56 -21.95 -0.14
N HIS A 215 6.90 -21.84 1.02
CA HIS A 215 6.18 -20.62 1.38
C HIS A 215 7.10 -19.44 1.68
N PHE A 216 8.30 -19.67 2.17
CA PHE A 216 9.28 -18.63 2.41
C PHE A 216 9.76 -17.93 1.11
N ILE A 217 9.67 -18.59 -0.05
CA ILE A 217 9.96 -17.98 -1.36
C ILE A 217 8.99 -16.82 -1.63
N GLU A 218 7.68 -17.06 -1.55
CA GLU A 218 6.67 -16.04 -1.81
C GLU A 218 6.61 -15.00 -0.67
N LEU A 219 6.79 -15.42 0.57
CA LEU A 219 6.94 -14.52 1.71
C LEU A 219 8.09 -13.53 1.48
N SER A 220 9.26 -14.02 1.04
CA SER A 220 10.43 -13.18 0.76
C SER A 220 10.18 -12.19 -0.38
N LYS A 221 9.55 -12.61 -1.46
CA LYS A 221 9.20 -11.75 -2.60
C LYS A 221 8.30 -10.58 -2.18
N ASN A 222 7.28 -10.85 -1.37
CA ASN A 222 6.40 -9.82 -0.85
C ASN A 222 7.11 -8.93 0.18
N MET A 223 7.99 -9.50 1.01
CA MET A 223 8.78 -8.74 1.98
C MET A 223 9.79 -7.81 1.31
N ILE A 224 10.44 -8.25 0.22
CA ILE A 224 11.32 -7.41 -0.62
C ILE A 224 10.55 -6.21 -1.19
N THR A 225 9.33 -6.45 -1.66
CA THR A 225 8.46 -5.40 -2.18
C THR A 225 8.12 -4.37 -1.08
N LEU A 226 7.86 -4.84 0.14
CA LEU A 226 7.54 -3.98 1.28
C LEU A 226 8.76 -3.17 1.73
N ILE A 227 9.92 -3.80 1.92
CA ILE A 227 11.11 -3.11 2.45
C ILE A 227 11.63 -2.04 1.49
N LYS A 228 11.50 -2.24 0.18
CA LYS A 228 11.89 -1.24 -0.84
C LYS A 228 11.01 0.01 -0.84
N ALA A 229 9.83 -0.05 -0.27
CA ALA A 229 8.94 1.10 -0.11
C ALA A 229 9.12 1.80 1.26
N THR A 230 9.93 1.22 2.13
CA THR A 230 10.26 1.76 3.44
C THR A 230 11.69 2.28 3.43
N ASN A 231 12.04 3.09 4.41
CA ASN A 231 13.42 3.47 4.65
C ASN A 231 13.90 2.62 5.84
N PRO A 232 14.53 1.45 5.63
CA PRO A 232 14.91 0.59 6.72
C PRO A 232 15.92 1.29 7.63
N ALA A 233 15.78 1.08 8.95
CA ALA A 233 16.68 1.70 9.94
C ALA A 233 18.12 1.16 9.85
N GLU A 234 18.29 -0.04 9.30
CA GLU A 234 19.57 -0.73 9.14
C GLU A 234 19.76 -1.14 7.68
N THR A 235 21.02 -1.27 7.28
CA THR A 235 21.34 -1.81 5.95
C THR A 235 20.85 -3.25 5.82
N VAL A 236 20.15 -3.55 4.73
CA VAL A 236 19.63 -4.87 4.39
C VAL A 236 20.18 -5.30 3.04
N TYR A 237 20.57 -6.57 2.93
CA TYR A 237 21.12 -7.15 1.72
C TYR A 237 20.09 -8.04 1.04
N LEU A 238 19.82 -7.78 -0.23
CA LEU A 238 19.04 -8.67 -1.09
C LEU A 238 19.98 -9.71 -1.67
N GLN A 239 19.71 -10.97 -1.38
CA GLN A 239 20.50 -12.11 -1.79
C GLN A 239 19.70 -13.02 -2.71
N HIS A 240 20.39 -13.72 -3.62
CA HIS A 240 19.80 -14.56 -4.65
C HIS A 240 20.52 -15.89 -4.73
N CYS A 241 19.77 -17.01 -4.78
CA CYS A 241 20.28 -18.33 -5.12
C CYS A 241 19.66 -18.82 -6.42
N PRO A 242 20.44 -19.05 -7.51
CA PRO A 242 19.89 -19.46 -8.80
C PRO A 242 19.34 -20.88 -8.81
N MET A 243 19.77 -21.72 -7.86
CA MET A 243 19.35 -23.12 -7.77
C MET A 243 18.06 -23.32 -6.96
N ALA A 244 17.64 -22.32 -6.18
CA ALA A 244 16.40 -22.42 -5.41
C ALA A 244 15.17 -22.47 -6.34
N ASN A 245 14.01 -22.89 -5.79
CA ASN A 245 12.76 -22.94 -6.53
C ASN A 245 12.88 -23.78 -7.83
N GLU A 246 13.40 -25.00 -7.71
CA GLU A 246 13.57 -25.93 -8.86
C GLU A 246 14.43 -25.34 -9.99
N GLY A 247 15.45 -24.55 -9.64
CA GLY A 247 16.35 -23.92 -10.61
C GLY A 247 15.82 -22.64 -11.26
N LYS A 248 14.63 -22.16 -10.83
CA LYS A 248 14.09 -20.87 -11.27
C LYS A 248 14.73 -19.68 -10.55
N GLY A 249 15.45 -19.97 -9.47
CA GLY A 249 16.03 -18.99 -8.57
C GLY A 249 15.02 -18.47 -7.53
N ALA A 250 15.56 -18.02 -6.39
CA ALA A 250 14.77 -17.33 -5.37
C ALA A 250 15.64 -16.33 -4.61
N ASP A 251 14.96 -15.26 -4.14
CA ASP A 251 15.55 -14.13 -3.45
C ASP A 251 15.16 -14.16 -1.96
N TRP A 252 16.00 -13.57 -1.12
CA TRP A 252 15.68 -13.30 0.28
C TRP A 252 16.40 -12.06 0.78
N LEU A 253 15.95 -11.54 1.91
CA LEU A 253 16.58 -10.43 2.63
C LEU A 253 17.47 -10.97 3.75
N SER A 254 18.60 -10.30 3.99
CA SER A 254 19.53 -10.60 5.07
C SER A 254 20.05 -9.34 5.75
N LYS A 255 20.30 -9.38 7.06
CA LYS A 255 21.05 -8.34 7.77
C LYS A 255 22.57 -8.47 7.57
N GLU A 256 23.02 -9.60 7.06
CA GLU A 256 24.43 -9.88 6.83
C GLU A 256 24.73 -9.96 5.33
N ASN A 257 25.85 -9.36 4.90
CA ASN A 257 26.31 -9.49 3.52
C ASN A 257 26.81 -10.93 3.21
N THR A 258 27.29 -11.64 4.21
CA THR A 258 27.67 -13.05 4.06
C THR A 258 26.44 -13.87 3.73
N VAL A 259 26.52 -14.62 2.64
CA VAL A 259 25.43 -15.49 2.17
C VAL A 259 25.21 -16.64 3.15
N LYS A 260 23.99 -16.76 3.65
CA LYS A 260 23.47 -17.88 4.42
C LYS A 260 22.11 -18.26 3.83
N ASN A 261 22.10 -19.33 3.04
CA ASN A 261 20.95 -19.71 2.22
C ASN A 261 19.83 -20.36 3.04
N PRO A 262 18.62 -19.75 3.13
CA PRO A 262 17.50 -20.31 3.87
C PRO A 262 16.82 -21.48 3.16
N TYR A 263 16.94 -21.55 1.82
CA TYR A 263 16.24 -22.56 1.01
C TYR A 263 16.89 -23.93 1.08
N TYR A 264 18.19 -23.99 1.33
CA TYR A 264 18.95 -25.24 1.43
C TYR A 264 19.55 -25.47 2.82
N GLY A 265 19.75 -24.41 3.60
CA GLY A 265 20.39 -24.50 4.92
C GLY A 265 21.78 -25.14 4.81
N ASN A 266 22.10 -26.07 5.71
CA ASN A 266 23.42 -26.72 5.76
C ASN A 266 23.80 -27.48 4.49
N ALA A 267 22.84 -27.91 3.66
CA ALA A 267 23.14 -28.66 2.44
C ALA A 267 23.86 -27.80 1.39
N MET A 268 23.53 -26.50 1.32
CA MET A 268 24.14 -25.53 0.38
C MET A 268 24.16 -24.13 0.98
N LEU A 269 24.76 -23.98 2.16
CA LEU A 269 24.71 -22.78 2.99
C LEU A 269 25.19 -21.52 2.27
N THR A 270 26.21 -21.61 1.44
CA THR A 270 26.81 -20.47 0.74
C THR A 270 26.36 -20.32 -0.71
N CYS A 271 25.38 -21.13 -1.15
CA CYS A 271 24.84 -20.99 -2.50
C CYS A 271 24.08 -19.67 -2.65
N GLY A 272 24.58 -18.81 -3.49
CA GLY A 272 23.99 -17.51 -3.80
C GLY A 272 24.99 -16.37 -3.79
N LYS A 273 24.46 -15.16 -3.97
CA LYS A 273 25.22 -13.90 -3.92
C LYS A 273 24.34 -12.75 -3.48
N THR A 274 24.93 -11.73 -2.92
CA THR A 274 24.26 -10.43 -2.73
C THR A 274 24.10 -9.75 -4.09
N ILE A 275 22.90 -9.32 -4.42
CA ILE A 275 22.56 -8.67 -5.69
C ILE A 275 22.20 -7.19 -5.51
N GLU A 276 21.81 -6.77 -4.30
CA GLU A 276 21.46 -5.38 -4.00
C GLU A 276 21.70 -5.08 -2.51
N THR A 277 22.06 -3.84 -2.21
CA THR A 277 22.14 -3.31 -0.84
C THR A 277 21.08 -2.22 -0.67
N ILE A 278 20.15 -2.44 0.27
CA ILE A 278 19.03 -1.53 0.59
C ILE A 278 19.42 -0.72 1.84
N LYS A 279 19.36 0.61 1.73
CA LYS A 279 19.73 1.55 2.80
C LYS A 279 18.59 2.50 3.10
#